data_2e4529f1aa4ce852f937becf3c2867e3
#
_entry.id   2e4529f1aa4ce852f937becf3c2867e3
#
_cell.length_a   1.000
_cell.length_b   1.000
_cell.length_c   1.000
_cell.angle_alpha   90.00
_cell.angle_beta   90.00
_cell.angle_gamma   90.00
#
_symmetry.space_group_name_H-M   'P 1'
#
loop_
_entity.id
_entity.type
_entity.pdbx_description
1 polymer ?
#
loop_
_entity_poly.entity_id
_entity_poly.type
_entity_poly.pdbx_seq_one_letter_code
_entity_poly.pdbx_strand_id
1 'polypeptide(L)'
;MTAHAFISAGAYKTCLLLAGDLCARATDQTNRKAAPVFGDAASATILKYTTEERTAHFVTGTDGKGWNKIIHPFGGMRLPLDKETVDMRVENVMGDKVLLAQGVMKGEDVFNFTMEVAPQLILDTMKQANWSCDDVDLFSIHQANKQIVENIILKAQIPSEKAPVETFSKYANNSTNSVVTVLCDYGYNKDLKNVILCAFGIGLSWAACAIDIEGLYNGGISTYISPKDKPTRKELTNYWIKFFKGEDD
;
A
#
# COMPACT_ATOMS: atom_id res chain seq x y z
N MET A 1 12.75 4.27 3.27
CA MET A 1 13.53 4.81 4.42
C MET A 1 14.48 3.76 5.00
N THR A 2 14.03 2.66 5.63
CA THR A 2 14.92 1.67 6.30
C THR A 2 15.98 1.09 5.36
N ALA A 3 15.61 0.62 4.17
CA ALA A 3 16.55 0.09 3.19
C ALA A 3 17.58 1.14 2.73
N HIS A 4 17.14 2.39 2.52
CA HIS A 4 18.03 3.50 2.21
C HIS A 4 19.01 3.77 3.36
N ALA A 5 18.52 3.79 4.60
CA ALA A 5 19.37 4.01 5.77
C ALA A 5 20.47 2.94 5.91
N PHE A 6 20.15 1.67 5.67
CA PHE A 6 21.14 0.57 5.69
C PHE A 6 22.20 0.73 4.60
N ILE A 7 21.81 1.15 3.41
CA ILE A 7 22.76 1.39 2.31
C ILE A 7 23.64 2.59 2.61
N SER A 8 23.04 3.71 3.06
CA SER A 8 23.78 4.94 3.40
C SER A 8 24.73 4.75 4.57
N ALA A 9 24.40 3.93 5.54
CA ALA A 9 25.27 3.57 6.65
C ALA A 9 26.39 2.57 6.26
N GLY A 10 26.42 2.11 5.00
CA GLY A 10 27.38 1.12 4.53
C GLY A 10 27.17 -0.30 5.03
N ALA A 11 26.03 -0.57 5.72
CA ALA A 11 25.72 -1.90 6.22
C ALA A 11 25.48 -2.91 5.08
N TYR A 12 24.83 -2.47 4.01
CA TYR A 12 24.57 -3.28 2.81
C TYR A 12 24.79 -2.46 1.55
N LYS A 13 25.25 -3.11 0.46
CA LYS A 13 25.38 -2.50 -0.88
C LYS A 13 24.11 -2.68 -1.72
N THR A 14 23.29 -3.67 -1.38
CA THR A 14 22.05 -3.98 -2.11
C THR A 14 20.97 -4.40 -1.11
N CYS A 15 19.78 -3.83 -1.25
CA CYS A 15 18.59 -4.20 -0.49
C CYS A 15 17.48 -4.60 -1.45
N LEU A 16 16.83 -5.73 -1.19
CA LEU A 16 15.59 -6.13 -1.84
C LEU A 16 14.43 -5.79 -0.91
N LEU A 17 13.59 -4.87 -1.34
CA LEU A 17 12.34 -4.52 -0.66
C LEU A 17 11.19 -5.29 -1.29
N LEU A 18 10.51 -6.12 -0.50
CA LEU A 18 9.32 -6.85 -0.90
C LEU A 18 8.10 -6.28 -0.18
N ALA A 19 7.03 -6.07 -0.92
CA ALA A 19 5.73 -5.75 -0.36
C ALA A 19 4.67 -6.65 -1.00
N GLY A 20 3.64 -7.04 -0.22
CA GLY A 20 2.59 -7.90 -0.73
C GLY A 20 1.39 -7.92 0.19
N ASP A 21 0.21 -7.67 -0.37
CA ASP A 21 -1.06 -7.66 0.33
C ASP A 21 -2.14 -8.41 -0.43
N LEU A 22 -2.93 -9.18 0.30
CA LEU A 22 -4.12 -9.89 -0.18
C LEU A 22 -5.39 -9.23 0.38
N CYS A 23 -5.59 -7.96 0.07
CA CYS A 23 -6.67 -7.13 0.63
C CYS A 23 -8.05 -7.59 0.21
N ALA A 24 -8.20 -8.07 -1.04
CA ALA A 24 -9.46 -8.61 -1.53
C ALA A 24 -9.89 -9.84 -0.71
N ARG A 25 -8.93 -10.66 -0.28
CA ARG A 25 -9.19 -11.84 0.55
C ARG A 25 -9.58 -11.49 1.99
N ALA A 26 -9.06 -10.37 2.51
CA ALA A 26 -9.36 -9.87 3.85
C ALA A 26 -10.64 -9.03 3.90
N THR A 27 -11.29 -8.80 2.75
CA THR A 27 -12.50 -7.98 2.64
C THR A 27 -13.74 -8.86 2.50
N ASP A 28 -14.84 -8.45 3.16
CA ASP A 28 -16.15 -9.13 3.02
C ASP A 28 -16.66 -8.99 1.58
N GLN A 29 -16.58 -10.08 0.81
CA GLN A 29 -17.00 -10.12 -0.59
C GLN A 29 -18.52 -9.97 -0.76
N THR A 30 -19.31 -10.06 0.32
CA THR A 30 -20.75 -9.77 0.30
C THR A 30 -21.06 -8.31 0.57
N ASN A 31 -20.10 -7.54 1.05
CA ASN A 31 -20.21 -6.10 1.27
C ASN A 31 -19.99 -5.34 -0.05
N ARG A 32 -21.09 -4.95 -0.71
CA ARG A 32 -21.07 -4.25 -2.01
C ARG A 32 -20.34 -2.91 -2.00
N LYS A 33 -20.12 -2.29 -0.83
CA LYS A 33 -19.39 -1.03 -0.68
C LYS A 33 -17.88 -1.24 -0.54
N ALA A 34 -17.47 -2.34 0.09
CA ALA A 34 -16.07 -2.62 0.36
C ALA A 34 -15.41 -3.55 -0.67
N ALA A 35 -16.14 -4.58 -1.13
CA ALA A 35 -15.59 -5.59 -2.05
C ALA A 35 -14.95 -5.01 -3.33
N PRO A 36 -15.54 -4.01 -4.03
CA PRO A 36 -14.96 -3.48 -5.25
C PRO A 36 -13.79 -2.50 -5.02
N VAL A 37 -13.49 -2.16 -3.76
CA VAL A 37 -12.46 -1.15 -3.45
C VAL A 37 -11.06 -1.76 -3.42
N PHE A 38 -10.94 -3.01 -2.97
CA PHE A 38 -9.64 -3.60 -2.68
C PHE A 38 -9.17 -4.60 -3.74
N GLY A 39 -7.86 -4.55 -4.03
CA GLY A 39 -7.16 -5.47 -4.93
C GLY A 39 -5.97 -6.13 -4.24
N ASP A 40 -5.51 -7.23 -4.82
CA ASP A 40 -4.34 -7.97 -4.35
C ASP A 40 -3.14 -7.64 -5.23
N ALA A 41 -1.98 -7.39 -4.62
CA ALA A 41 -0.75 -7.16 -5.36
C ALA A 41 0.49 -7.53 -4.54
N ALA A 42 1.59 -7.74 -5.26
CA ALA A 42 2.92 -7.84 -4.69
C ALA A 42 3.92 -7.06 -5.56
N SER A 43 4.96 -6.55 -4.93
CA SER A 43 6.03 -5.83 -5.61
C SER A 43 7.40 -6.19 -5.05
N ALA A 44 8.42 -6.04 -5.89
CA ALA A 44 9.82 -6.21 -5.54
C ALA A 44 10.61 -5.00 -6.06
N THR A 45 11.32 -4.33 -5.16
CA THR A 45 12.14 -3.16 -5.48
C THR A 45 13.57 -3.42 -5.01
N ILE A 46 14.52 -3.28 -5.93
CA ILE A 46 15.94 -3.40 -5.62
C ILE A 46 16.54 -2.00 -5.49
N LEU A 47 17.13 -1.72 -4.33
CA LEU A 47 17.94 -0.53 -4.08
C LEU A 47 19.41 -0.93 -4.05
N LYS A 48 20.25 -0.15 -4.73
CA LYS A 48 21.70 -0.38 -4.76
C LYS A 48 22.45 0.87 -4.32
N TYR A 49 23.60 0.66 -3.73
CA TYR A 49 24.56 1.72 -3.48
C TYR A 49 25.03 2.33 -4.82
N THR A 50 25.16 3.64 -4.84
CA THR A 50 25.78 4.39 -5.92
C THR A 50 26.76 5.42 -5.34
N THR A 51 27.77 5.76 -6.10
CA THR A 51 28.67 6.90 -5.80
C THR A 51 28.14 8.22 -6.37
N GLU A 52 27.11 8.16 -7.20
CA GLU A 52 26.45 9.35 -7.72
C GLU A 52 25.60 10.00 -6.62
N GLU A 53 25.57 11.32 -6.61
CA GLU A 53 24.69 12.07 -5.71
C GLU A 53 23.23 11.88 -6.16
N ARG A 54 22.39 11.35 -5.29
CA ARG A 54 20.97 11.09 -5.56
C ARG A 54 20.11 11.66 -4.43
N THR A 55 19.04 12.32 -4.79
CA THR A 55 18.07 12.83 -3.81
C THR A 55 17.26 11.71 -3.20
N ALA A 56 17.17 11.69 -1.86
CA ALA A 56 16.23 10.85 -1.13
C ALA A 56 15.86 11.52 0.21
N HIS A 57 14.74 12.21 0.24
CA HIS A 57 14.21 12.86 1.44
C HIS A 57 12.93 12.19 1.91
N PHE A 58 12.79 12.01 3.21
CA PHE A 58 11.66 11.29 3.81
C PHE A 58 10.95 12.16 4.84
N VAL A 59 9.64 12.28 4.72
CA VAL A 59 8.75 12.87 5.73
C VAL A 59 7.82 11.78 6.22
N THR A 60 7.74 11.58 7.53
CA THR A 60 6.89 10.56 8.14
C THR A 60 6.15 11.11 9.34
N GLY A 61 4.98 10.55 9.63
CA GLY A 61 4.22 10.87 10.83
C GLY A 61 3.28 9.75 11.23
N THR A 62 2.80 9.83 12.46
CA THR A 62 1.81 8.89 13.00
C THR A 62 0.94 9.57 14.05
N ASP A 63 -0.33 9.18 14.11
CA ASP A 63 -1.27 9.55 15.16
C ASP A 63 -2.04 8.33 15.66
N GLY A 64 -1.59 7.78 16.78
CA GLY A 64 -2.22 6.63 17.42
C GLY A 64 -3.62 6.91 17.99
N LYS A 65 -4.08 8.16 18.10
CA LYS A 65 -5.45 8.48 18.50
C LYS A 65 -6.47 8.01 17.47
N GLY A 66 -6.05 7.89 16.21
CA GLY A 66 -6.88 7.40 15.11
C GLY A 66 -6.97 5.87 14.99
N TRP A 67 -6.46 5.09 15.95
CA TRP A 67 -6.35 3.62 15.89
C TRP A 67 -7.64 2.89 15.54
N ASN A 68 -8.81 3.43 15.91
CA ASN A 68 -10.13 2.83 15.68
C ASN A 68 -10.83 3.31 14.40
N LYS A 69 -10.16 4.10 13.56
CA LYS A 69 -10.74 4.59 12.30
C LYS A 69 -10.65 3.52 11.20
N ILE A 70 -9.58 2.72 11.21
CA ILE A 70 -9.43 1.53 10.37
C ILE A 70 -8.80 0.44 11.24
N ILE A 71 -9.51 -0.68 11.45
CA ILE A 71 -9.05 -1.74 12.32
C ILE A 71 -9.65 -3.09 11.94
N HIS A 72 -8.88 -4.16 12.11
CA HIS A 72 -9.35 -5.53 12.19
C HIS A 72 -9.48 -5.90 13.68
N PRO A 73 -10.68 -5.92 14.26
CA PRO A 73 -10.84 -6.15 15.70
C PRO A 73 -10.55 -7.59 16.10
N PHE A 74 -10.75 -8.55 15.19
CA PHE A 74 -10.55 -9.99 15.42
C PHE A 74 -9.38 -10.54 14.59
N GLY A 75 -8.90 -11.72 14.97
CA GLY A 75 -7.85 -12.45 14.26
C GLY A 75 -6.43 -12.25 14.82
N GLY A 76 -6.24 -11.32 15.77
CA GLY A 76 -4.99 -11.14 16.50
C GLY A 76 -4.97 -11.89 17.83
N MET A 77 -3.85 -11.85 18.54
CA MET A 77 -3.67 -12.54 19.83
C MET A 77 -4.62 -12.06 20.93
N ARG A 78 -5.05 -10.80 20.87
CA ARG A 78 -5.98 -10.23 21.87
C ARG A 78 -7.41 -10.76 21.73
N LEU A 79 -7.88 -10.90 20.47
CA LEU A 79 -9.20 -11.39 20.11
C LEU A 79 -9.05 -12.38 18.96
N PRO A 80 -8.63 -13.64 19.24
CA PRO A 80 -8.50 -14.65 18.20
C PRO A 80 -9.88 -14.98 17.59
N LEU A 81 -9.87 -15.35 16.33
CA LEU A 81 -11.07 -15.87 15.67
C LEU A 81 -11.38 -17.27 16.19
N ASP A 82 -12.63 -17.49 16.52
CA ASP A 82 -13.20 -18.77 16.89
C ASP A 82 -14.46 -19.07 16.08
N LYS A 83 -15.17 -20.17 16.42
CA LYS A 83 -16.38 -20.60 15.70
C LYS A 83 -17.57 -19.64 15.89
N GLU A 84 -17.58 -18.87 16.97
CA GLU A 84 -18.66 -17.93 17.29
C GLU A 84 -18.43 -16.59 16.58
N THR A 85 -17.17 -16.17 16.48
CA THR A 85 -16.80 -14.83 15.99
C THR A 85 -16.46 -14.79 14.50
N VAL A 86 -16.10 -15.92 13.88
CA VAL A 86 -15.67 -15.98 12.48
C VAL A 86 -16.73 -15.48 11.48
N ASP A 87 -18.00 -15.74 11.77
CA ASP A 87 -19.14 -15.32 10.95
C ASP A 87 -20.00 -14.22 11.59
N MET A 88 -19.52 -13.62 12.70
CA MET A 88 -20.26 -12.60 13.42
C MET A 88 -20.42 -11.33 12.58
N ARG A 89 -21.68 -10.95 12.36
CA ARG A 89 -22.05 -9.73 11.66
C ARG A 89 -22.74 -8.76 12.60
N VAL A 90 -22.41 -7.50 12.45
CA VAL A 90 -23.08 -6.41 13.18
C VAL A 90 -23.63 -5.39 12.18
N GLU A 91 -24.73 -4.77 12.57
CA GLU A 91 -25.29 -3.65 11.81
C GLU A 91 -24.57 -2.37 12.20
N ASN A 92 -23.99 -1.68 11.20
CA ASN A 92 -23.36 -0.40 11.41
C ASN A 92 -24.40 0.74 11.48
N VAL A 93 -23.95 1.95 11.79
CA VAL A 93 -24.82 3.14 11.90
C VAL A 93 -25.55 3.51 10.60
N MET A 94 -25.16 2.93 9.47
CA MET A 94 -25.79 3.12 8.16
C MET A 94 -26.73 1.95 7.77
N GLY A 95 -26.95 1.00 8.68
CA GLY A 95 -27.79 -0.18 8.43
C GLY A 95 -27.11 -1.30 7.63
N ASP A 96 -25.81 -1.20 7.33
CA ASP A 96 -25.08 -2.25 6.62
C ASP A 96 -24.64 -3.35 7.61
N LYS A 97 -24.87 -4.61 7.26
CA LYS A 97 -24.34 -5.76 8.01
C LYS A 97 -22.88 -6.01 7.62
N VAL A 98 -21.97 -5.74 8.54
CA VAL A 98 -20.52 -5.92 8.34
C VAL A 98 -20.00 -7.12 9.12
N LEU A 99 -19.09 -7.86 8.51
CA LEU A 99 -18.42 -9.01 9.12
C LEU A 99 -17.24 -8.48 9.98
N LEU A 100 -17.31 -8.69 11.28
CA LEU A 100 -16.29 -8.14 12.21
C LEU A 100 -14.90 -8.73 11.99
N ALA A 101 -14.81 -9.97 11.51
CA ALA A 101 -13.55 -10.64 11.19
C ALA A 101 -12.77 -10.00 10.04
N GLN A 102 -13.42 -9.14 9.23
CA GLN A 102 -12.82 -8.59 8.00
C GLN A 102 -12.53 -7.08 8.06
N GLY A 103 -12.52 -6.54 9.23
CA GLY A 103 -12.14 -5.15 9.42
C GLY A 103 -13.29 -4.15 9.37
N VAL A 104 -13.08 -3.08 10.07
CA VAL A 104 -14.01 -1.95 10.19
C VAL A 104 -13.32 -0.69 9.74
N MET A 105 -13.99 0.12 8.91
CA MET A 105 -13.50 1.41 8.46
C MET A 105 -14.58 2.48 8.64
N LYS A 106 -14.22 3.56 9.31
CA LYS A 106 -15.03 4.77 9.43
C LYS A 106 -14.66 5.71 8.27
N GLY A 107 -15.36 5.58 7.15
CA GLY A 107 -14.99 6.21 5.88
C GLY A 107 -14.84 7.74 5.96
N GLU A 108 -15.74 8.44 6.65
CA GLU A 108 -15.69 9.88 6.82
C GLU A 108 -14.46 10.32 7.65
N ASP A 109 -14.18 9.62 8.76
CA ASP A 109 -12.99 9.90 9.59
C ASP A 109 -11.69 9.69 8.81
N VAL A 110 -11.65 8.64 7.97
CA VAL A 110 -10.49 8.34 7.12
C VAL A 110 -10.33 9.39 6.03
N PHE A 111 -11.44 9.83 5.41
CA PHE A 111 -11.42 10.90 4.42
C PHE A 111 -10.88 12.20 5.03
N ASN A 112 -11.42 12.62 6.18
CA ASN A 112 -11.02 13.85 6.85
C ASN A 112 -9.53 13.82 7.24
N PHE A 113 -9.07 12.73 7.84
CA PHE A 113 -7.64 12.49 8.11
C PHE A 113 -6.79 12.63 6.86
N THR A 114 -7.19 12.00 5.77
CA THR A 114 -6.42 12.02 4.52
C THR A 114 -6.33 13.44 3.95
N MET A 115 -7.43 14.18 3.99
CA MET A 115 -7.47 15.57 3.52
C MET A 115 -6.65 16.52 4.39
N GLU A 116 -6.51 16.22 5.66
CA GLU A 116 -5.67 17.00 6.57
C GLU A 116 -4.17 16.73 6.30
N VAL A 117 -3.82 15.46 6.13
CA VAL A 117 -2.42 15.02 6.17
C VAL A 117 -1.75 14.95 4.80
N ALA A 118 -2.39 14.30 3.81
CA ALA A 118 -1.70 13.95 2.57
C ALA A 118 -1.28 15.15 1.70
N PRO A 119 -2.10 16.21 1.54
CA PRO A 119 -1.67 17.39 0.80
C PRO A 119 -0.45 18.07 1.43
N GLN A 120 -0.47 18.25 2.76
CA GLN A 120 0.63 18.90 3.48
C GLN A 120 1.90 18.04 3.44
N LEU A 121 1.75 16.71 3.55
CA LEU A 121 2.86 15.76 3.45
C LEU A 121 3.59 15.87 2.10
N ILE A 122 2.87 16.00 1.00
CA ILE A 122 3.45 16.22 -0.34
C ILE A 122 4.24 17.52 -0.37
N LEU A 123 3.63 18.63 0.08
CA LEU A 123 4.25 19.94 0.10
C LEU A 123 5.51 19.98 0.98
N ASP A 124 5.46 19.40 2.17
CA ASP A 124 6.61 19.33 3.08
C ASP A 124 7.75 18.49 2.49
N THR A 125 7.41 17.41 1.78
CA THR A 125 8.40 16.56 1.13
C THR A 125 9.09 17.27 -0.02
N MET A 126 8.34 18.00 -0.87
CA MET A 126 8.88 18.82 -1.93
C MET A 126 9.79 19.92 -1.35
N LYS A 127 9.35 20.57 -0.27
CA LYS A 127 10.14 21.61 0.42
C LYS A 127 11.47 21.06 0.94
N GLN A 128 11.48 19.85 1.54
CA GLN A 128 12.72 19.22 2.00
C GLN A 128 13.68 18.88 0.87
N ALA A 129 13.16 18.51 -0.30
CA ALA A 129 13.95 18.24 -1.49
C ALA A 129 14.38 19.52 -2.23
N ASN A 130 13.86 20.69 -1.82
CA ASN A 130 13.98 21.94 -2.54
C ASN A 130 13.47 21.85 -3.99
N TRP A 131 12.32 21.12 -4.17
CA TRP A 131 11.65 20.94 -5.45
C TRP A 131 10.38 21.78 -5.52
N SER A 132 10.10 22.30 -6.71
CA SER A 132 8.82 22.85 -7.14
C SER A 132 7.99 21.74 -7.83
N CYS A 133 6.74 22.03 -8.18
CA CYS A 133 5.94 21.11 -8.99
C CYS A 133 6.54 20.85 -10.38
N ASP A 134 7.30 21.81 -10.92
CA ASP A 134 7.92 21.68 -12.24
C ASP A 134 9.07 20.67 -12.21
N ASP A 135 9.77 20.58 -11.08
CA ASP A 135 10.89 19.66 -10.89
C ASP A 135 10.44 18.19 -10.74
N VAL A 136 9.16 17.93 -10.40
CA VAL A 136 8.62 16.59 -10.18
C VAL A 136 8.04 16.03 -11.47
N ASP A 137 8.44 14.82 -11.84
CA ASP A 137 7.92 14.10 -13.01
C ASP A 137 6.66 13.28 -12.68
N LEU A 138 6.56 12.78 -11.43
CA LEU A 138 5.45 11.94 -11.00
C LEU A 138 5.16 12.11 -9.51
N PHE A 139 3.91 12.37 -9.19
CA PHE A 139 3.36 12.22 -7.84
C PHE A 139 2.67 10.86 -7.73
N SER A 140 3.38 9.89 -7.22
CA SER A 140 2.85 8.55 -6.97
C SER A 140 2.14 8.50 -5.63
N ILE A 141 0.83 8.76 -5.65
CA ILE A 141 -0.02 8.85 -4.45
C ILE A 141 -0.71 7.52 -4.22
N HIS A 142 -0.82 7.10 -2.97
CA HIS A 142 -1.59 5.94 -2.56
C HIS A 142 -3.02 5.98 -3.13
N GLN A 143 -3.41 4.93 -3.84
CA GLN A 143 -4.69 4.81 -4.54
C GLN A 143 -5.79 4.30 -3.59
N ALA A 144 -6.15 5.10 -2.56
CA ALA A 144 -7.21 4.74 -1.61
C ALA A 144 -8.58 4.58 -2.31
N ASN A 145 -8.95 5.58 -3.11
CA ASN A 145 -9.98 5.58 -4.14
C ASN A 145 -9.79 6.83 -5.02
N LYS A 146 -10.48 6.87 -6.17
CA LYS A 146 -10.37 7.96 -7.14
C LYS A 146 -10.67 9.33 -6.52
N GLN A 147 -11.78 9.46 -5.78
CA GLN A 147 -12.20 10.72 -5.17
C GLN A 147 -11.18 11.27 -4.17
N ILE A 148 -10.60 10.41 -3.34
CA ILE A 148 -9.56 10.81 -2.38
C ILE A 148 -8.34 11.36 -3.12
N VAL A 149 -7.85 10.67 -4.14
CA VAL A 149 -6.67 11.12 -4.91
C VAL A 149 -6.95 12.44 -5.61
N GLU A 150 -8.09 12.60 -6.28
CA GLU A 150 -8.49 13.86 -6.92
C GLU A 150 -8.55 15.04 -5.94
N ASN A 151 -9.09 14.83 -4.73
CA ASN A 151 -9.14 15.86 -3.70
C ASN A 151 -7.76 16.21 -3.13
N ILE A 152 -6.85 15.23 -3.01
CA ILE A 152 -5.45 15.49 -2.61
C ILE A 152 -4.77 16.37 -3.67
N ILE A 153 -4.90 16.03 -4.95
CA ILE A 153 -4.35 16.79 -6.07
C ILE A 153 -4.81 18.24 -6.04
N LEU A 154 -6.14 18.44 -5.92
CA LEU A 154 -6.74 19.74 -5.86
C LEU A 154 -6.24 20.56 -4.65
N LYS A 155 -6.21 19.94 -3.47
CA LYS A 155 -5.83 20.62 -2.23
C LYS A 155 -4.33 20.93 -2.15
N ALA A 156 -3.49 20.05 -2.67
CA ALA A 156 -2.05 20.26 -2.78
C ALA A 156 -1.66 21.18 -3.96
N GLN A 157 -2.60 21.51 -4.85
CA GLN A 157 -2.38 22.33 -6.04
C GLN A 157 -1.27 21.77 -6.96
N ILE A 158 -1.21 20.45 -7.07
CA ILE A 158 -0.24 19.78 -7.95
C ILE A 158 -0.84 19.52 -9.34
N PRO A 159 -0.02 19.46 -10.40
CA PRO A 159 -0.49 19.19 -11.75
C PRO A 159 -1.12 17.79 -11.86
N SER A 160 -2.37 17.73 -12.31
CA SER A 160 -3.13 16.47 -12.42
C SER A 160 -2.52 15.49 -13.42
N GLU A 161 -1.86 15.97 -14.46
CA GLU A 161 -1.18 15.15 -15.48
C GLU A 161 0.06 14.43 -14.93
N LYS A 162 0.60 14.91 -13.80
CA LYS A 162 1.72 14.29 -13.07
C LYS A 162 1.27 13.40 -11.91
N ALA A 163 -0.04 13.33 -11.62
CA ALA A 163 -0.63 12.59 -10.50
C ALA A 163 -1.76 11.66 -10.98
N PRO A 164 -1.45 10.49 -11.54
CA PRO A 164 -2.44 9.62 -12.17
C PRO A 164 -3.45 9.07 -11.16
N VAL A 165 -4.73 9.17 -11.49
CA VAL A 165 -5.86 8.64 -10.71
C VAL A 165 -6.45 7.36 -11.32
N GLU A 166 -6.17 7.10 -12.60
CA GLU A 166 -6.74 5.97 -13.36
C GLU A 166 -6.15 4.61 -12.91
N THR A 167 -5.03 4.62 -12.20
CA THR A 167 -4.42 3.40 -11.64
C THR A 167 -5.38 2.70 -10.67
N PHE A 168 -6.17 3.45 -9.90
CA PHE A 168 -7.22 2.87 -9.05
C PHE A 168 -8.26 2.08 -9.87
N SER A 169 -8.70 2.61 -11.01
CA SER A 169 -9.70 1.94 -11.87
C SER A 169 -9.21 0.64 -12.48
N LYS A 170 -7.88 0.49 -12.64
CA LYS A 170 -7.24 -0.71 -13.20
C LYS A 170 -6.94 -1.77 -12.15
N TYR A 171 -6.44 -1.35 -10.97
CA TYR A 171 -5.83 -2.25 -10.00
C TYR A 171 -6.44 -2.14 -8.61
N ALA A 172 -7.43 -1.28 -8.40
CA ALA A 172 -8.07 -1.00 -7.12
C ALA A 172 -7.07 -0.51 -6.03
N ASN A 173 -7.51 -0.47 -4.79
CA ASN A 173 -6.64 -0.20 -3.64
C ASN A 173 -5.92 -1.50 -3.26
N ASN A 174 -4.67 -1.61 -3.65
CA ASN A 174 -3.80 -2.75 -3.33
C ASN A 174 -2.83 -2.45 -2.16
N SER A 175 -3.29 -1.61 -1.22
CA SER A 175 -2.64 -1.31 0.06
C SER A 175 -1.19 -0.83 -0.12
N THR A 176 -0.21 -1.50 0.49
CA THR A 176 1.21 -1.11 0.47
C THR A 176 1.82 -1.06 -0.93
N ASN A 177 1.25 -1.79 -1.89
CA ASN A 177 1.73 -1.83 -3.28
C ASN A 177 1.22 -0.66 -4.11
N SER A 178 0.23 0.07 -3.65
CA SER A 178 -0.48 1.10 -4.39
C SER A 178 0.46 2.15 -5.00
N VAL A 179 1.42 2.64 -4.22
CA VAL A 179 2.41 3.62 -4.67
C VAL A 179 3.34 3.03 -5.75
N VAL A 180 3.83 1.80 -5.55
CA VAL A 180 4.69 1.13 -6.53
C VAL A 180 3.90 0.79 -7.80
N THR A 181 2.62 0.43 -7.66
CA THR A 181 1.73 0.16 -8.81
C THR A 181 1.57 1.41 -9.69
N VAL A 182 1.36 2.60 -9.09
CA VAL A 182 1.33 3.86 -9.84
C VAL A 182 2.65 4.08 -10.58
N LEU A 183 3.78 3.91 -9.90
CA LEU A 183 5.09 4.08 -10.51
C LEU A 183 5.30 3.08 -11.67
N CYS A 184 4.90 1.82 -11.51
CA CYS A 184 5.04 0.80 -12.54
C CYS A 184 4.09 1.01 -13.73
N ASP A 185 2.82 1.41 -13.48
CA ASP A 185 1.82 1.61 -14.54
C ASP A 185 2.10 2.90 -15.34
N TYR A 186 2.20 4.03 -14.63
CA TYR A 186 2.40 5.32 -15.28
C TYR A 186 3.83 5.52 -15.79
N GLY A 187 4.82 5.06 -15.04
CA GLY A 187 6.25 5.21 -15.37
C GLY A 187 6.78 4.18 -16.36
N TYR A 188 5.94 3.22 -16.81
CA TYR A 188 6.40 2.21 -17.77
C TYR A 188 6.82 2.86 -19.11
N ASN A 189 8.03 2.56 -19.56
CA ASN A 189 8.64 3.14 -20.76
C ASN A 189 8.75 4.68 -20.76
N LYS A 190 8.84 5.29 -19.56
CA LYS A 190 9.09 6.73 -19.41
C LYS A 190 10.41 6.96 -18.69
N ASP A 191 11.12 7.99 -19.12
CA ASP A 191 12.28 8.53 -18.41
C ASP A 191 11.78 9.45 -17.28
N LEU A 192 11.66 8.92 -16.07
CA LEU A 192 11.32 9.66 -14.88
C LEU A 192 12.59 9.83 -14.04
N LYS A 193 12.78 11.03 -13.51
CA LYS A 193 13.89 11.34 -12.60
C LYS A 193 13.39 11.62 -11.20
N ASN A 194 12.63 12.67 -11.03
CA ASN A 194 12.21 13.17 -9.72
C ASN A 194 10.79 12.72 -9.40
N VAL A 195 10.65 11.88 -8.38
CA VAL A 195 9.34 11.29 -8.01
C VAL A 195 9.03 11.59 -6.56
N ILE A 196 7.78 11.99 -6.30
CA ILE A 196 7.20 12.02 -4.96
C ILE A 196 6.39 10.75 -4.76
N LEU A 197 6.78 9.92 -3.80
CA LEU A 197 6.01 8.78 -3.33
C LEU A 197 5.25 9.20 -2.07
N CYS A 198 3.92 9.05 -2.03
CA CYS A 198 3.10 9.48 -0.89
C CYS A 198 2.11 8.39 -0.49
N ALA A 199 2.17 7.94 0.77
CA ALA A 199 1.30 6.92 1.33
C ALA A 199 0.77 7.32 2.70
N PHE A 200 -0.44 6.86 3.00
CA PHE A 200 -1.13 7.07 4.27
C PHE A 200 -2.08 5.90 4.54
N GLY A 201 -2.39 5.63 5.81
CA GLY A 201 -3.27 4.52 6.16
C GLY A 201 -3.37 4.23 7.64
N ILE A 202 -3.54 2.93 7.91
CA ILE A 202 -3.72 2.39 9.26
C ILE A 202 -2.57 2.81 10.18
N GLY A 203 -2.98 3.17 11.46
CA GLY A 203 -2.06 3.63 12.49
C GLY A 203 -2.74 4.70 13.37
N LEU A 204 -3.19 5.84 12.90
CA LEU A 204 -2.96 6.34 11.55
C LEU A 204 -1.48 6.64 11.34
N SER A 205 -1.00 6.38 10.14
CA SER A 205 0.39 6.62 9.78
C SER A 205 0.48 7.14 8.35
N TRP A 206 1.51 7.94 8.08
CA TRP A 206 1.75 8.49 6.76
C TRP A 206 3.25 8.63 6.51
N ALA A 207 3.63 8.56 5.25
CA ALA A 207 5.00 8.77 4.81
C ALA A 207 5.03 9.28 3.37
N ALA A 208 5.97 10.16 3.08
CA ALA A 208 6.33 10.48 1.71
C ALA A 208 7.84 10.50 1.53
N CYS A 209 8.24 10.33 0.27
CA CYS A 209 9.63 10.34 -0.14
C CYS A 209 9.77 11.14 -1.43
N ALA A 210 10.65 12.13 -1.44
CA ALA A 210 11.17 12.72 -2.66
C ALA A 210 12.41 11.93 -3.07
N ILE A 211 12.39 11.32 -4.24
CA ILE A 211 13.46 10.43 -4.66
C ILE A 211 13.82 10.63 -6.13
N ASP A 212 15.14 10.70 -6.39
CA ASP A 212 15.72 10.63 -7.73
C ASP A 212 15.82 9.17 -8.15
N ILE A 213 15.10 8.82 -9.22
CA ILE A 213 15.04 7.47 -9.79
C ILE A 213 15.62 7.40 -11.21
N GLU A 214 16.42 8.38 -11.63
CA GLU A 214 17.04 8.39 -12.95
C GLU A 214 17.75 7.06 -13.26
N GLY A 215 17.44 6.47 -14.40
CA GLY A 215 17.96 5.17 -14.79
C GLY A 215 17.26 3.98 -14.11
N LEU A 216 16.11 4.18 -13.46
CA LEU A 216 15.32 3.08 -12.89
C LEU A 216 14.91 2.10 -14.00
N TYR A 217 15.25 0.83 -13.82
CA TYR A 217 14.60 -0.24 -14.59
C TYR A 217 13.19 -0.49 -14.06
N ASN A 218 12.20 -0.16 -14.86
CA ASN A 218 10.79 -0.41 -14.55
C ASN A 218 10.32 -1.64 -15.33
N GLY A 219 10.15 -2.77 -14.62
CA GLY A 219 9.69 -4.04 -15.21
C GLY A 219 8.20 -4.08 -15.58
N GLY A 220 7.47 -2.99 -15.31
CA GLY A 220 6.02 -2.92 -15.54
C GLY A 220 5.23 -3.79 -14.55
N ILE A 221 3.98 -4.08 -14.95
CA ILE A 221 3.03 -4.87 -14.16
C ILE A 221 2.71 -6.16 -14.90
N SER A 222 2.75 -7.28 -14.20
CA SER A 222 2.32 -8.57 -14.72
C SER A 222 1.24 -9.19 -13.85
N THR A 223 0.37 -10.00 -14.47
CA THR A 223 -0.66 -10.74 -13.74
C THR A 223 -0.07 -12.04 -13.20
N TYR A 224 -0.22 -12.27 -11.90
CA TYR A 224 0.14 -13.55 -11.30
C TYR A 224 -0.84 -14.63 -11.77
N ILE A 225 -0.29 -15.66 -12.37
CA ILE A 225 -1.03 -16.87 -12.76
C ILE A 225 -0.70 -17.96 -11.75
N SER A 226 -1.70 -18.41 -11.00
CA SER A 226 -1.52 -19.50 -10.05
C SER A 226 -1.04 -20.76 -10.76
N PRO A 227 0.03 -21.44 -10.29
CA PRO A 227 0.45 -22.72 -10.86
C PRO A 227 -0.71 -23.71 -10.90
N LYS A 228 -0.86 -24.45 -12.01
CA LYS A 228 -1.91 -25.47 -12.16
C LYS A 228 -1.76 -26.60 -11.14
N ASP A 229 -0.53 -26.91 -10.79
CA ASP A 229 -0.14 -28.04 -9.95
C ASP A 229 0.07 -27.65 -8.47
N LYS A 230 -0.44 -26.50 -8.04
CA LYS A 230 -0.31 -26.14 -6.64
C LYS A 230 -1.14 -27.12 -5.77
N PRO A 231 -0.56 -27.61 -4.67
CA PRO A 231 -1.28 -28.52 -3.80
C PRO A 231 -2.53 -27.86 -3.20
N THR A 232 -3.60 -28.63 -3.11
CA THR A 232 -4.82 -28.20 -2.43
C THR A 232 -4.57 -28.06 -0.92
N ARG A 233 -5.46 -27.33 -0.24
CA ARG A 233 -5.42 -27.24 1.23
C ARG A 233 -5.40 -28.62 1.90
N LYS A 234 -6.16 -29.58 1.36
CA LYS A 234 -6.22 -30.95 1.88
C LYS A 234 -4.89 -31.68 1.72
N GLU A 235 -4.24 -31.56 0.56
CA GLU A 235 -2.93 -32.16 0.29
C GLU A 235 -1.85 -31.55 1.19
N LEU A 236 -1.81 -30.23 1.34
CA LEU A 236 -0.89 -29.56 2.27
C LEU A 236 -1.15 -29.99 3.73
N THR A 237 -2.41 -30.09 4.15
CA THR A 237 -2.75 -30.56 5.50
C THR A 237 -2.26 -31.98 5.71
N ASN A 238 -2.51 -32.89 4.74
CA ASN A 238 -2.05 -34.26 4.82
C ASN A 238 -0.52 -34.37 4.81
N TYR A 239 0.15 -33.58 3.99
CA TYR A 239 1.63 -33.48 4.00
C TYR A 239 2.15 -33.14 5.39
N TRP A 240 1.64 -32.09 6.04
CA TRP A 240 2.08 -31.69 7.36
C TRP A 240 1.73 -32.71 8.45
N ILE A 241 0.59 -33.40 8.34
CA ILE A 241 0.25 -34.49 9.28
C ILE A 241 1.27 -35.63 9.18
N LYS A 242 1.64 -36.05 7.97
CA LYS A 242 2.66 -37.07 7.74
C LYS A 242 4.02 -36.62 8.27
N PHE A 243 4.44 -35.40 7.91
CA PHE A 243 5.71 -34.81 8.38
C PHE A 243 5.83 -34.87 9.91
N PHE A 244 4.81 -34.41 10.64
CA PHE A 244 4.83 -34.44 12.09
C PHE A 244 4.76 -35.84 12.69
N LYS A 245 4.29 -36.84 11.95
CA LYS A 245 4.30 -38.25 12.37
C LYS A 245 5.58 -38.98 12.00
N GLY A 246 6.47 -38.35 11.24
CA GLY A 246 7.67 -38.98 10.69
C GLY A 246 7.35 -40.06 9.64
N GLU A 247 6.26 -39.87 8.89
CA GLU A 247 5.77 -40.77 7.84
C GLU A 247 6.10 -40.23 6.43
N ASP A 248 6.90 -39.19 6.33
CA ASP A 248 7.39 -38.61 5.08
C ASP A 248 8.65 -39.34 4.64
N ASP A 249 8.63 -39.88 3.42
CA ASP A 249 9.77 -40.49 2.70
C ASP A 249 10.69 -39.39 2.11
#